data_968160f2f2e52a29d938dbe82c03f1e1
#
_entry.id   968160f2f2e52a29d938dbe82c03f1e1
#
_cell.length_a   1.000
_cell.length_b   1.000
_cell.length_c   1.000
_cell.angle_alpha   90.00
_cell.angle_beta   90.00
_cell.angle_gamma   90.00
#
_symmetry.space_group_name_H-M   'P 1'
#
loop_
_entity.id
_entity.type
_entity.pdbx_description
1 polymer ?
#
loop_
_entity_poly.entity_id
_entity_poly.type
_entity_poly.pdbx_seq_one_letter_code
_entity_poly.pdbx_strand_id
1 'polypeptide(L)'
;MSSSIPRIYKTATINSTLVELIANQAYARTDPSIRPGKSRNEELAMSDDQKLFTPSTPLPAGRTGLLTAYDPGTRVLEAGYQAAPQFKPLPVDIVFEKDVPVTLRDGAVVHVDVFRPIGDEQVPVIVAWSPYGKGQGTSISVMGVFGLVGLDNGIVSGLEKFEGPDPAYWCARGYAICNPDIRGIVDSDGDSVLWDRQEGRDCTDVIEWLADQEWCTGKVGMSGTSYLAVSQWFTAGEQPEHLVAINPWEGVSDVYRDLVMRGGMPDTGFARQLQEGSFFGRNRKEDILAEAEAHPLVDDLWADKIPDFDRITVPAYIVASYSNTLHTAGTFRAWRRIASEEKWLRIHNGQEWPDYYDEDNVEDLRRFFDRYLRERANGWESTPRVRYSVLDLEGGDVIGVPADAFPPGGAVSTKFHLDGRSRALTPDAPVEAAAVAYDVEANPNAVSFITRFAEETQLVGYPKAHLWVESDGADDMDLFVLVQKLDAHGTPLQAFTVPNQSPMAHDLTDHGATILRYKGSDGRLRVSVRHLDESLTTVDVPAHSFDRVEKLSPGEIVEAEIELLPIGLAFHAGEQLRFIISSRNLLGTLMPGIREYVGANRGRHIIHTGGEHASYLQLPVLRGTSRR
;
A
#
# COMPACT_ATOMS: atom_id res chain seq x y z
N MET A 1 44.82 -25.75 24.97
CA MET A 1 45.25 -24.33 24.82
C MET A 1 44.03 -23.58 24.31
N SER A 2 43.33 -22.94 25.23
CA SER A 2 42.12 -22.16 24.98
C SER A 2 42.52 -20.73 24.61
N SER A 3 42.10 -20.23 23.46
CA SER A 3 42.19 -18.82 23.13
C SER A 3 40.80 -18.20 23.17
N SER A 4 40.58 -17.43 24.20
CA SER A 4 39.43 -16.56 24.44
C SER A 4 39.45 -15.37 23.49
N ILE A 5 38.36 -15.20 22.74
CA ILE A 5 38.03 -13.99 21.96
C ILE A 5 37.23 -13.05 22.88
N PRO A 6 37.62 -11.79 23.02
CA PRO A 6 36.85 -10.85 23.85
C PRO A 6 35.61 -10.38 23.12
N ARG A 7 34.46 -10.58 23.74
CA ARG A 7 33.20 -9.93 23.39
C ARG A 7 33.27 -8.43 23.70
N ILE A 8 33.27 -7.60 22.67
CA ILE A 8 32.99 -6.17 22.83
C ILE A 8 31.54 -5.95 22.40
N TYR A 9 30.61 -6.06 23.33
CA TYR A 9 29.29 -5.48 23.18
C TYR A 9 29.36 -4.01 23.61
N LYS A 10 29.47 -3.10 22.65
CA LYS A 10 29.02 -1.72 22.87
C LYS A 10 27.50 -1.73 22.69
N THR A 11 26.77 -1.69 23.76
CA THR A 11 25.36 -1.34 23.82
C THR A 11 25.20 0.05 23.24
N ALA A 12 24.73 0.15 21.99
CA ALA A 12 24.20 1.40 21.47
C ALA A 12 22.88 1.66 22.22
N THR A 13 22.93 2.59 23.15
CA THR A 13 21.73 3.15 23.78
C THR A 13 20.97 3.85 22.66
N ILE A 14 19.91 3.22 22.15
CA ILE A 14 18.97 3.85 21.24
C ILE A 14 18.35 5.00 22.04
N ASN A 15 18.65 6.22 21.62
CA ASN A 15 18.17 7.43 22.22
C ASN A 15 16.63 7.38 22.16
N SER A 16 15.96 7.30 23.31
CA SER A 16 14.49 7.40 23.44
C SER A 16 13.90 8.63 22.75
N THR A 17 14.74 9.59 22.42
CA THR A 17 14.44 10.81 21.66
C THR A 17 13.95 10.55 20.23
N LEU A 18 14.28 9.42 19.59
CA LEU A 18 13.87 9.15 18.21
C LEU A 18 12.44 8.56 18.16
N VAL A 19 12.10 7.71 19.11
CA VAL A 19 10.73 7.22 19.30
C VAL A 19 9.83 8.36 19.77
N GLU A 20 10.36 9.26 20.60
CA GLU A 20 9.69 10.48 21.03
C GLU A 20 9.61 11.54 19.92
N LEU A 21 10.50 11.56 18.93
CA LEU A 21 10.39 12.49 17.78
C LEU A 21 9.25 12.08 16.83
N ILE A 22 9.08 10.79 16.60
CA ILE A 22 7.95 10.26 15.82
C ILE A 22 6.64 10.44 16.61
N ALA A 23 6.67 10.24 17.93
CA ALA A 23 5.52 10.46 18.81
C ALA A 23 5.28 11.96 19.10
N ASN A 24 6.33 12.81 19.17
CA ASN A 24 6.20 14.22 19.52
C ASN A 24 5.91 15.13 18.31
N GLN A 25 6.13 14.70 17.09
CA GLN A 25 5.56 15.39 15.91
C GLN A 25 4.05 15.18 15.79
N ALA A 26 3.52 14.08 16.34
CA ALA A 26 2.07 13.83 16.44
C ALA A 26 1.42 14.46 17.70
N TYR A 27 2.18 15.00 18.65
CA TYR A 27 1.70 15.64 19.86
C TYR A 27 2.08 17.13 19.91
N ALA A 28 1.51 17.93 19.03
CA ALA A 28 1.27 19.34 19.36
C ALA A 28 0.21 19.35 20.46
N ARG A 29 0.62 19.69 21.68
CA ARG A 29 -0.22 19.76 22.88
C ARG A 29 -1.47 20.59 22.57
N THR A 30 -2.64 20.01 22.66
CA THR A 30 -3.88 20.74 22.84
C THR A 30 -3.84 21.38 24.23
N ASP A 31 -3.75 22.69 24.27
CA ASP A 31 -3.87 23.50 25.48
C ASP A 31 -5.29 23.28 26.07
N PRO A 32 -5.43 22.85 27.33
CA PRO A 32 -6.73 22.61 27.95
C PRO A 32 -7.54 23.89 28.24
N SER A 33 -7.03 25.06 27.92
CA SER A 33 -7.66 26.36 28.22
C SER A 33 -8.58 26.90 27.10
N ILE A 34 -8.72 26.22 25.96
CA ILE A 34 -9.64 26.63 24.90
C ILE A 34 -11.07 26.22 25.29
N ARG A 35 -11.87 27.20 25.68
CA ARG A 35 -13.31 27.05 25.88
C ARG A 35 -13.98 26.62 24.57
N PRO A 36 -15.03 25.76 24.60
CA PRO A 36 -15.78 25.39 23.41
C PRO A 36 -16.47 26.65 22.86
N GLY A 37 -15.89 27.24 21.84
CA GLY A 37 -16.49 28.29 21.04
C GLY A 37 -17.06 27.66 19.78
N LYS A 38 -18.32 27.90 19.54
CA LYS A 38 -19.15 27.71 18.33
C LYS A 38 -18.85 26.47 17.46
N SER A 39 -19.88 25.75 17.13
CA SER A 39 -19.87 24.54 16.32
C SER A 39 -18.97 24.66 15.07
N ARG A 40 -18.16 23.63 14.86
CA ARG A 40 -17.23 23.45 13.73
C ARG A 40 -17.88 23.55 12.34
N ASN A 41 -19.21 23.64 12.28
CA ASN A 41 -20.01 23.65 11.06
C ASN A 41 -20.12 25.01 10.34
N GLU A 42 -19.53 26.08 10.87
CA GLU A 42 -19.65 27.41 10.24
C GLU A 42 -18.42 27.86 9.44
N GLU A 43 -17.32 27.09 9.41
CA GLU A 43 -16.08 27.44 8.67
C GLU A 43 -15.72 26.50 7.50
N LEU A 44 -16.54 25.50 7.20
CA LEU A 44 -16.30 24.60 6.06
C LEU A 44 -16.90 25.24 4.79
N ALA A 45 -16.04 25.80 3.95
CA ALA A 45 -16.47 26.21 2.61
C ALA A 45 -16.63 24.94 1.76
N MET A 46 -17.87 24.57 1.45
CA MET A 46 -18.17 23.54 0.45
C MET A 46 -17.82 24.09 -0.94
N SER A 47 -17.04 23.34 -1.72
CA SER A 47 -16.90 23.60 -3.15
C SER A 47 -18.14 23.07 -3.89
N ASP A 48 -18.35 23.50 -5.14
CA ASP A 48 -19.43 23.02 -6.00
C ASP A 48 -19.38 21.48 -6.23
N ASP A 49 -18.22 20.85 -5.96
CA ASP A 49 -17.95 19.40 -6.11
C ASP A 49 -18.11 18.59 -4.82
N GLN A 50 -18.67 19.16 -3.76
CA GLN A 50 -18.87 18.52 -2.45
C GLN A 50 -17.57 18.19 -1.66
N LYS A 51 -16.39 18.53 -2.15
CA LYS A 51 -15.12 18.32 -1.42
C LYS A 51 -15.00 19.26 -0.23
N LEU A 52 -14.52 18.73 0.88
CA LEU A 52 -14.28 19.48 2.10
C LEU A 52 -12.80 19.85 2.18
N PHE A 53 -12.50 21.08 2.60
CA PHE A 53 -11.13 21.58 2.69
C PHE A 53 -10.81 22.11 4.09
N THR A 54 -9.59 21.86 4.53
CA THR A 54 -9.01 22.37 5.78
C THR A 54 -7.68 23.07 5.46
N PRO A 55 -7.18 23.99 6.30
CA PRO A 55 -5.85 24.56 6.10
C PRO A 55 -4.77 23.48 5.98
N SER A 56 -3.85 23.65 5.03
CA SER A 56 -2.68 22.78 4.92
C SER A 56 -1.85 22.80 6.19
N THR A 57 -1.08 21.76 6.43
CA THR A 57 -0.10 21.76 7.51
C THR A 57 0.91 22.90 7.28
N PRO A 58 1.12 23.80 8.26
CA PRO A 58 1.99 24.95 8.06
C PRO A 58 3.43 24.56 7.74
N LEU A 59 4.03 25.27 6.79
CA LEU A 59 5.46 25.12 6.49
C LEU A 59 6.30 25.49 7.72
N PRO A 60 7.27 24.68 8.13
CA PRO A 60 8.10 24.96 9.29
C PRO A 60 8.99 26.19 9.06
N ALA A 61 9.26 26.96 10.12
CA ALA A 61 10.28 28.00 10.09
C ALA A 61 11.66 27.34 9.89
N GLY A 62 12.48 27.88 9.00
CA GLY A 62 13.79 27.28 8.69
C GLY A 62 13.66 26.00 7.88
N ARG A 63 12.95 26.09 6.77
CA ARG A 63 12.71 24.96 5.84
C ARG A 63 14.02 24.34 5.37
N THR A 64 14.15 23.05 5.58
CA THR A 64 15.28 22.23 5.15
C THR A 64 14.75 20.88 4.66
N GLY A 65 15.59 20.14 3.98
CA GLY A 65 15.22 18.81 3.53
C GLY A 65 14.13 18.80 2.47
N LEU A 66 13.14 17.95 2.61
CA LEU A 66 12.03 17.78 1.67
C LEU A 66 11.27 19.10 1.41
N LEU A 67 11.21 19.98 2.40
CA LEU A 67 10.47 21.24 2.37
C LEU A 67 11.39 22.45 2.13
N THR A 68 12.44 22.33 1.33
CA THR A 68 13.38 23.43 1.05
C THR A 68 12.67 24.69 0.56
N ALA A 69 13.23 25.86 0.90
CA ALA A 69 12.71 27.12 0.41
C ALA A 69 12.89 27.25 -1.11
N TYR A 70 11.97 27.99 -1.73
CA TYR A 70 12.04 28.35 -3.15
C TYR A 70 13.37 29.07 -3.43
N ASP A 71 14.16 28.50 -4.34
CA ASP A 71 15.50 28.97 -4.73
C ASP A 71 15.81 28.48 -6.17
N PRO A 72 15.14 29.08 -7.19
CA PRO A 72 15.22 28.61 -8.56
C PRO A 72 16.60 28.82 -9.16
N GLY A 73 17.04 27.88 -9.97
CA GLY A 73 18.30 28.00 -10.68
C GLY A 73 18.79 26.68 -11.26
N THR A 74 19.73 26.80 -12.21
CA THR A 74 20.39 25.65 -12.84
C THR A 74 21.83 25.57 -12.37
N ARG A 75 22.28 24.35 -12.00
CA ARG A 75 23.66 24.08 -11.61
C ARG A 75 24.12 22.70 -12.06
N VAL A 76 25.42 22.52 -12.13
CA VAL A 76 26.03 21.20 -12.35
C VAL A 76 26.42 20.64 -10.99
N LEU A 77 25.98 19.42 -10.71
CA LEU A 77 26.48 18.61 -9.63
C LEU A 77 27.56 17.69 -10.23
N GLU A 78 28.83 17.92 -9.86
CA GLU A 78 29.95 17.18 -10.44
C GLU A 78 29.99 15.72 -9.94
N ALA A 79 30.60 14.83 -10.71
CA ALA A 79 30.90 13.47 -10.29
C ALA A 79 31.68 13.48 -8.96
N GLY A 80 31.27 12.61 -8.03
CA GLY A 80 31.79 12.60 -6.66
C GLY A 80 31.04 13.52 -5.69
N TYR A 81 30.10 14.35 -6.14
CA TYR A 81 29.22 15.11 -5.24
C TYR A 81 28.44 14.17 -4.32
N GLN A 82 28.36 14.50 -3.05
CA GLN A 82 27.54 13.82 -2.04
C GLN A 82 26.61 14.83 -1.39
N ALA A 83 25.31 14.55 -1.37
CA ALA A 83 24.32 15.39 -0.69
C ALA A 83 24.60 15.48 0.83
N ALA A 84 25.11 14.38 1.41
CA ALA A 84 25.70 14.33 2.74
C ALA A 84 26.67 13.12 2.83
N PRO A 85 27.56 13.06 3.83
CA PRO A 85 28.61 12.02 3.92
C PRO A 85 28.10 10.57 3.95
N GLN A 86 26.86 10.35 4.37
CA GLN A 86 26.24 9.02 4.46
C GLN A 86 25.66 8.54 3.13
N PHE A 87 25.50 9.42 2.13
CA PHE A 87 24.91 9.06 0.84
C PHE A 87 25.96 8.64 -0.19
N LYS A 88 25.51 7.91 -1.19
CA LYS A 88 26.32 7.48 -2.33
C LYS A 88 26.78 8.69 -3.15
N PRO A 89 28.08 8.80 -3.53
CA PRO A 89 28.53 9.87 -4.41
C PRO A 89 27.95 9.71 -5.82
N LEU A 90 27.76 10.84 -6.52
CA LEU A 90 27.35 10.83 -7.91
C LEU A 90 28.39 10.14 -8.78
N PRO A 91 27.99 9.19 -9.66
CA PRO A 91 28.91 8.51 -10.57
C PRO A 91 29.30 9.34 -11.79
N VAL A 92 28.49 10.34 -12.14
CA VAL A 92 28.65 11.23 -13.31
C VAL A 92 28.22 12.65 -12.95
N ASP A 93 28.61 13.62 -13.78
CA ASP A 93 28.08 14.98 -13.69
C ASP A 93 26.59 15.00 -14.06
N ILE A 94 25.79 15.78 -13.32
CA ILE A 94 24.35 15.93 -13.50
C ILE A 94 23.99 17.41 -13.59
N VAL A 95 23.20 17.79 -14.58
CA VAL A 95 22.51 19.09 -14.57
C VAL A 95 21.32 18.99 -13.61
N PHE A 96 21.26 19.91 -12.67
CA PHE A 96 20.16 20.05 -11.73
C PHE A 96 19.47 21.39 -11.95
N GLU A 97 18.23 21.34 -12.39
CA GLU A 97 17.32 22.47 -12.56
C GLU A 97 16.34 22.48 -11.40
N LYS A 98 16.50 23.44 -10.49
CA LYS A 98 15.75 23.51 -9.24
C LYS A 98 14.62 24.51 -9.34
N ASP A 99 13.47 24.17 -8.74
CA ASP A 99 12.29 25.03 -8.62
C ASP A 99 11.79 25.60 -9.97
N VAL A 100 11.82 24.80 -11.02
CA VAL A 100 11.33 25.20 -12.34
C VAL A 100 9.81 25.34 -12.30
N PRO A 101 9.25 26.52 -12.65
CA PRO A 101 7.81 26.71 -12.64
C PRO A 101 7.17 26.04 -13.86
N VAL A 102 6.10 25.28 -13.64
CA VAL A 102 5.25 24.70 -14.68
C VAL A 102 3.83 25.22 -14.50
N THR A 103 3.30 25.87 -15.54
CA THR A 103 1.92 26.38 -15.53
C THR A 103 0.98 25.28 -15.99
N LEU A 104 0.02 24.94 -15.14
CA LEU A 104 -1.04 23.97 -15.44
C LEU A 104 -2.13 24.60 -16.31
N ARG A 105 -3.00 23.76 -16.89
CA ARG A 105 -4.08 24.18 -17.81
C ARG A 105 -5.07 25.20 -17.23
N ASP A 106 -5.21 25.24 -15.91
CA ASP A 106 -6.08 26.17 -15.18
C ASP A 106 -5.36 27.45 -14.72
N GLY A 107 -4.06 27.58 -15.01
CA GLY A 107 -3.21 28.70 -14.68
C GLY A 107 -2.49 28.60 -13.34
N ALA A 108 -2.74 27.58 -12.53
CA ALA A 108 -1.95 27.32 -11.32
C ALA A 108 -0.50 26.95 -11.70
N VAL A 109 0.45 27.34 -10.84
CA VAL A 109 1.87 27.05 -11.05
C VAL A 109 2.35 26.02 -10.04
N VAL A 110 2.91 24.92 -10.53
CA VAL A 110 3.63 23.94 -9.70
C VAL A 110 5.12 24.05 -9.96
N HIS A 111 5.93 23.66 -8.97
CA HIS A 111 7.38 23.74 -9.05
C HIS A 111 8.00 22.35 -9.14
N VAL A 112 8.89 22.14 -10.11
CA VAL A 112 9.55 20.86 -10.30
C VAL A 112 11.06 20.99 -10.17
N ASP A 113 11.70 19.94 -9.65
CA ASP A 113 13.14 19.75 -9.71
C ASP A 113 13.45 18.71 -10.80
N VAL A 114 14.37 19.07 -11.72
CA VAL A 114 14.78 18.20 -12.83
C VAL A 114 16.25 17.86 -12.70
N PHE A 115 16.56 16.57 -12.72
CA PHE A 115 17.92 16.03 -12.77
C PHE A 115 18.12 15.36 -14.12
N ARG A 116 19.16 15.74 -14.86
CA ARG A 116 19.43 15.15 -16.17
C ARG A 116 20.92 15.00 -16.46
N PRO A 117 21.31 14.06 -17.35
CA PRO A 117 22.69 13.95 -17.80
C PRO A 117 23.20 15.26 -18.45
N ILE A 118 24.50 15.51 -18.37
CA ILE A 118 25.16 16.54 -19.16
C ILE A 118 25.28 16.07 -20.61
N GLY A 119 25.09 16.97 -21.55
CA GLY A 119 25.29 16.75 -22.99
C GLY A 119 24.11 17.23 -23.82
N ASP A 120 24.25 17.08 -25.13
CA ASP A 120 23.26 17.52 -26.13
C ASP A 120 22.33 16.36 -26.57
N GLU A 121 22.52 15.15 -26.03
CA GLU A 121 21.64 14.03 -26.33
C GLU A 121 20.32 14.17 -25.61
N GLN A 122 19.22 14.00 -26.35
CA GLN A 122 17.90 13.93 -25.73
C GLN A 122 17.76 12.64 -24.91
N VAL A 123 17.09 12.76 -23.75
CA VAL A 123 16.87 11.66 -22.81
C VAL A 123 15.39 11.53 -22.43
N PRO A 124 14.90 10.32 -22.17
CA PRO A 124 13.57 10.16 -21.60
C PRO A 124 13.52 10.55 -20.14
N VAL A 125 12.32 10.84 -19.62
CA VAL A 125 12.09 11.29 -18.25
C VAL A 125 11.34 10.24 -17.44
N ILE A 126 11.67 10.10 -16.15
CA ILE A 126 10.86 9.38 -15.16
C ILE A 126 10.36 10.39 -14.12
N VAL A 127 9.03 10.44 -13.93
CA VAL A 127 8.37 11.35 -12.98
C VAL A 127 8.06 10.63 -11.68
N ALA A 128 8.36 11.28 -10.54
CA ALA A 128 8.04 10.85 -9.19
C ALA A 128 6.99 11.79 -8.57
N TRP A 129 5.71 11.46 -8.67
CA TRP A 129 4.60 12.35 -8.30
C TRP A 129 4.05 12.05 -6.90
N SER A 130 4.19 12.97 -5.94
CA SER A 130 3.63 12.84 -4.58
C SER A 130 3.66 14.15 -3.78
N PRO A 131 2.94 14.26 -2.64
CA PRO A 131 2.92 15.44 -1.78
C PRO A 131 4.13 15.54 -0.82
N TYR A 132 5.08 14.63 -0.88
CA TYR A 132 6.15 14.53 0.12
C TYR A 132 7.20 15.65 0.05
N GLY A 133 7.08 16.58 -0.89
CA GLY A 133 8.10 17.59 -1.19
C GLY A 133 9.16 17.04 -2.15
N LYS A 134 9.89 17.95 -2.81
CA LYS A 134 10.92 17.62 -3.80
C LYS A 134 12.36 17.86 -3.32
N GLY A 135 12.51 18.29 -2.07
CA GLY A 135 13.80 18.66 -1.50
C GLY A 135 14.80 17.52 -1.43
N GLN A 136 16.06 17.88 -1.51
CA GLN A 136 17.20 16.95 -1.60
C GLN A 136 17.67 16.42 -0.26
N GLY A 137 18.23 15.21 -0.29
CA GLY A 137 19.12 14.69 0.75
C GLY A 137 18.44 14.30 2.05
N THR A 138 17.14 14.14 2.06
CA THR A 138 16.40 14.04 3.31
C THR A 138 15.22 13.09 3.30
N SER A 139 14.81 12.65 2.12
CA SER A 139 13.66 11.75 2.01
C SER A 139 13.82 10.53 2.92
N ILE A 140 15.00 9.97 2.94
CA ILE A 140 15.36 8.75 3.66
C ILE A 140 15.82 9.05 5.09
N SER A 141 16.69 10.07 5.27
CA SER A 141 17.30 10.36 6.56
C SER A 141 16.41 11.13 7.51
N VAL A 142 15.50 11.98 7.00
CA VAL A 142 14.61 12.79 7.85
C VAL A 142 13.54 11.96 8.53
N MET A 143 13.05 10.91 7.89
CA MET A 143 12.02 10.07 8.50
C MET A 143 12.60 8.95 9.38
N GLY A 144 13.91 8.70 9.34
CA GLY A 144 14.53 7.61 10.11
C GLY A 144 14.01 6.21 9.74
N VAL A 145 13.08 6.14 8.81
CA VAL A 145 12.28 4.95 8.50
C VAL A 145 13.14 3.92 7.77
N PHE A 146 14.04 4.36 6.90
CA PHE A 146 14.88 3.44 6.14
C PHE A 146 15.86 2.67 7.03
N GLY A 147 16.42 3.32 8.03
CA GLY A 147 17.24 2.62 9.03
C GLY A 147 16.45 1.58 9.83
N LEU A 148 15.17 1.85 10.10
CA LEU A 148 14.28 0.90 10.79
C LEU A 148 14.00 -0.34 9.91
N VAL A 149 13.84 -0.17 8.60
CA VAL A 149 13.63 -1.29 7.67
C VAL A 149 14.92 -1.91 7.15
N GLY A 150 16.07 -1.53 7.69
CA GLY A 150 17.37 -2.13 7.36
C GLY A 150 18.01 -1.63 6.08
N LEU A 151 17.58 -0.49 5.56
CA LEU A 151 18.24 0.17 4.44
C LEU A 151 19.39 1.05 4.94
N ASP A 152 20.54 0.93 4.28
CA ASP A 152 21.68 1.83 4.47
C ASP A 152 21.50 3.06 3.56
N ASN A 153 21.73 4.26 4.11
CA ASN A 153 21.71 5.49 3.33
C ASN A 153 22.72 5.48 2.16
N GLY A 154 23.78 4.68 2.26
CA GLY A 154 24.79 4.51 1.22
C GLY A 154 24.30 3.81 -0.06
N ILE A 155 23.07 3.31 -0.12
CA ILE A 155 22.51 2.72 -1.34
C ILE A 155 21.95 3.75 -2.31
N VAL A 156 21.64 4.97 -1.85
CA VAL A 156 21.06 6.07 -2.63
C VAL A 156 21.93 7.33 -2.56
N SER A 157 21.71 8.27 -3.47
CA SER A 157 22.46 9.53 -3.53
C SER A 157 21.96 10.62 -2.57
N GLY A 158 20.77 10.46 -2.03
CA GLY A 158 20.08 11.51 -1.26
C GLY A 158 19.51 12.63 -2.13
N LEU A 159 19.44 12.45 -3.46
CA LEU A 159 18.78 13.36 -4.40
C LEU A 159 17.39 12.89 -4.82
N GLU A 160 17.07 11.64 -4.49
CA GLU A 160 15.76 11.07 -4.78
C GLU A 160 14.65 11.75 -3.96
N LYS A 161 13.48 11.83 -4.52
CA LYS A 161 12.24 12.09 -3.80
C LYS A 161 11.91 10.86 -2.95
N PHE A 162 11.28 11.05 -1.79
CA PHE A 162 10.85 9.92 -0.95
C PHE A 162 10.00 8.94 -1.77
N GLU A 163 10.38 7.66 -1.74
CA GLU A 163 9.73 6.58 -2.51
C GLU A 163 9.92 6.65 -4.03
N GLY A 164 10.78 7.53 -4.52
CA GLY A 164 11.01 7.76 -5.94
C GLY A 164 12.38 7.27 -6.43
N PRO A 165 12.60 7.30 -7.76
CA PRO A 165 13.84 6.85 -8.39
C PRO A 165 15.03 7.75 -8.03
N ASP A 166 16.21 7.13 -7.78
CA ASP A 166 17.44 7.86 -7.45
C ASP A 166 18.07 8.51 -8.70
N PRO A 167 18.18 9.85 -8.76
CA PRO A 167 18.81 10.55 -9.88
C PRO A 167 20.22 10.08 -10.20
N ALA A 168 21.04 9.70 -9.19
CA ALA A 168 22.39 9.22 -9.42
C ALA A 168 22.45 7.94 -10.27
N TYR A 169 21.51 7.02 -10.00
CA TYR A 169 21.41 5.79 -10.78
C TYR A 169 20.91 6.05 -12.20
N TRP A 170 19.81 6.79 -12.32
CA TRP A 170 19.09 6.94 -13.59
C TRP A 170 19.77 7.90 -14.55
N CYS A 171 20.34 9.04 -14.07
CA CYS A 171 21.06 9.97 -14.94
C CYS A 171 22.33 9.34 -15.52
N ALA A 172 23.05 8.52 -14.73
CA ALA A 172 24.22 7.77 -15.23
C ALA A 172 23.87 6.77 -16.36
N ARG A 173 22.57 6.47 -16.53
CA ARG A 173 22.06 5.55 -17.56
C ARG A 173 21.28 6.24 -18.66
N GLY A 174 21.34 7.56 -18.71
CA GLY A 174 20.74 8.39 -19.76
C GLY A 174 19.23 8.57 -19.62
N TYR A 175 18.76 8.77 -18.39
CA TYR A 175 17.40 9.19 -18.06
C TYR A 175 17.44 10.53 -17.32
N ALA A 176 16.41 11.34 -17.47
CA ALA A 176 16.15 12.43 -16.57
C ALA A 176 15.14 11.99 -15.48
N ILE A 177 15.23 12.62 -14.30
CA ILE A 177 14.27 12.44 -13.20
C ILE A 177 13.60 13.77 -12.93
N CYS A 178 12.27 13.77 -12.84
CA CYS A 178 11.48 14.93 -12.45
C CYS A 178 10.78 14.67 -11.11
N ASN A 179 11.06 15.53 -10.13
CA ASN A 179 10.47 15.53 -8.80
C ASN A 179 9.59 16.78 -8.62
N PRO A 180 8.26 16.73 -8.77
CA PRO A 180 7.38 17.87 -8.56
C PRO A 180 7.05 18.10 -7.07
N ASP A 181 6.89 19.36 -6.67
CA ASP A 181 5.96 19.74 -5.60
C ASP A 181 4.58 19.87 -6.24
N ILE A 182 3.68 18.97 -5.95
CA ILE A 182 2.35 18.93 -6.58
C ILE A 182 1.49 20.12 -6.13
N ARG A 183 0.31 20.30 -6.74
CA ARG A 183 -0.64 21.37 -6.40
C ARG A 183 -0.81 21.52 -4.88
N GLY A 184 -0.69 22.75 -4.38
CA GLY A 184 -0.87 23.10 -2.98
C GLY A 184 0.24 22.67 -2.02
N ILE A 185 1.27 21.98 -2.51
CA ILE A 185 2.37 21.49 -1.69
C ILE A 185 3.56 22.46 -1.76
N VAL A 186 4.14 22.74 -0.60
CA VAL A 186 5.27 23.64 -0.35
C VAL A 186 5.01 25.05 -0.91
N ASP A 187 5.56 25.40 -2.05
CA ASP A 187 5.42 26.70 -2.69
C ASP A 187 4.55 26.66 -3.95
N SER A 188 4.01 25.50 -4.33
CA SER A 188 3.11 25.34 -5.48
C SER A 188 1.71 25.91 -5.19
N ASP A 189 1.08 26.46 -6.23
CA ASP A 189 -0.23 27.10 -6.15
C ASP A 189 -1.38 26.10 -5.94
N GLY A 190 -2.53 26.64 -5.55
CA GLY A 190 -3.80 25.92 -5.45
C GLY A 190 -4.01 25.15 -4.15
N ASP A 191 -5.17 24.55 -4.01
CA ASP A 191 -5.51 23.67 -2.89
C ASP A 191 -5.13 22.24 -3.25
N SER A 192 -4.53 21.51 -2.31
CA SER A 192 -4.14 20.12 -2.54
C SER A 192 -5.32 19.16 -2.37
N VAL A 193 -5.41 18.19 -3.25
CA VAL A 193 -6.37 17.08 -3.22
C VAL A 193 -5.64 15.76 -2.92
N LEU A 194 -6.39 14.73 -2.54
CA LEU A 194 -5.85 13.40 -2.27
C LEU A 194 -6.36 12.42 -3.33
N TRP A 195 -5.49 12.04 -4.27
CA TRP A 195 -5.77 11.02 -5.28
C TRP A 195 -7.16 11.15 -5.92
N ASP A 196 -7.25 11.98 -6.92
CA ASP A 196 -8.42 12.17 -7.73
C ASP A 196 -8.07 12.49 -9.18
N ARG A 197 -9.09 12.76 -10.00
CA ARG A 197 -8.88 13.10 -11.42
C ARG A 197 -8.15 14.44 -11.59
N GLN A 198 -8.30 15.40 -10.66
CA GLN A 198 -7.56 16.66 -10.75
C GLN A 198 -6.06 16.44 -10.60
N GLU A 199 -5.65 15.58 -9.67
CA GLU A 199 -4.24 15.23 -9.49
C GLU A 199 -3.68 14.55 -10.76
N GLY A 200 -4.46 13.65 -11.38
CA GLY A 200 -4.10 13.03 -12.66
C GLY A 200 -3.93 14.03 -13.80
N ARG A 201 -4.79 15.05 -13.89
CA ARG A 201 -4.70 16.13 -14.88
C ARG A 201 -3.50 17.03 -14.65
N ASP A 202 -3.22 17.37 -13.40
CA ASP A 202 -2.04 18.18 -13.06
C ASP A 202 -0.74 17.47 -13.46
N CYS A 203 -0.65 16.18 -13.17
CA CYS A 203 0.49 15.36 -13.59
C CYS A 203 0.58 15.25 -15.11
N THR A 204 -0.56 15.13 -15.82
CA THR A 204 -0.62 15.17 -17.28
C THR A 204 0.01 16.45 -17.83
N ASP A 205 -0.34 17.62 -17.28
CA ASP A 205 0.21 18.90 -17.73
C ASP A 205 1.73 18.98 -17.55
N VAL A 206 2.24 18.42 -16.44
CA VAL A 206 3.69 18.35 -16.21
C VAL A 206 4.36 17.37 -17.19
N ILE A 207 3.75 16.24 -17.51
CA ILE A 207 4.26 15.27 -18.50
C ILE A 207 4.37 15.91 -19.86
N GLU A 208 3.33 16.61 -20.33
CA GLU A 208 3.32 17.29 -21.63
C GLU A 208 4.37 18.41 -21.66
N TRP A 209 4.48 19.20 -20.59
CA TRP A 209 5.52 20.21 -20.46
C TRP A 209 6.94 19.62 -20.53
N LEU A 210 7.19 18.46 -19.89
CA LEU A 210 8.48 17.77 -19.94
C LEU A 210 8.80 17.28 -21.35
N ALA A 211 7.80 16.77 -22.06
CA ALA A 211 7.96 16.26 -23.42
C ALA A 211 8.36 17.37 -24.41
N ASP A 212 7.91 18.61 -24.18
CA ASP A 212 8.23 19.79 -24.99
C ASP A 212 9.65 20.35 -24.73
N GLN A 213 10.39 19.85 -23.75
CA GLN A 213 11.73 20.36 -23.46
C GLN A 213 12.73 19.90 -24.55
N GLU A 214 13.60 20.80 -25.01
CA GLU A 214 14.60 20.53 -26.06
C GLU A 214 15.49 19.32 -25.77
N TRP A 215 15.76 19.05 -24.47
CA TRP A 215 16.57 17.94 -24.01
C TRP A 215 15.79 16.62 -23.82
N CYS A 216 14.47 16.63 -23.95
CA CYS A 216 13.61 15.46 -23.79
C CYS A 216 13.39 14.75 -25.13
N THR A 217 13.33 13.41 -25.09
CA THR A 217 12.95 12.59 -26.27
C THR A 217 11.46 12.63 -26.60
N GLY A 218 10.63 13.34 -25.81
CA GLY A 218 9.18 13.25 -25.86
C GLY A 218 8.62 11.99 -25.21
N LYS A 219 9.42 11.20 -24.49
CA LYS A 219 8.98 9.96 -23.83
C LYS A 219 9.12 10.09 -22.32
N VAL A 220 8.00 9.95 -21.63
CA VAL A 220 7.91 10.06 -20.18
C VAL A 220 7.38 8.75 -19.59
N GLY A 221 7.99 8.32 -18.49
CA GLY A 221 7.50 7.24 -17.66
C GLY A 221 7.24 7.72 -16.23
N MET A 222 6.57 6.90 -15.44
CA MET A 222 6.37 7.15 -14.01
C MET A 222 6.83 5.95 -13.20
N SER A 223 7.40 6.20 -12.01
CA SER A 223 7.82 5.15 -11.06
C SER A 223 7.79 5.64 -9.63
N GLY A 224 7.60 4.72 -8.71
CA GLY A 224 7.68 4.90 -7.28
C GLY A 224 6.72 4.02 -6.51
N THR A 225 6.90 3.99 -5.19
CA THR A 225 6.08 3.16 -4.27
C THR A 225 4.96 3.98 -3.65
N SER A 226 3.97 3.30 -3.06
CA SER A 226 2.95 3.90 -2.20
C SER A 226 2.16 5.02 -2.90
N TYR A 227 2.23 6.26 -2.39
CA TYR A 227 1.57 7.41 -3.00
C TYR A 227 1.94 7.56 -4.48
N LEU A 228 3.22 7.38 -4.80
CA LEU A 228 3.72 7.50 -6.16
C LEU A 228 3.16 6.40 -7.08
N ALA A 229 2.84 5.23 -6.56
CA ALA A 229 2.18 4.18 -7.32
C ALA A 229 0.72 4.55 -7.62
N VAL A 230 0.01 5.09 -6.63
CA VAL A 230 -1.41 5.49 -6.76
C VAL A 230 -1.58 6.61 -7.79
N SER A 231 -0.73 7.62 -7.75
CA SER A 231 -0.78 8.75 -8.69
C SER A 231 -0.60 8.31 -10.15
N GLN A 232 0.12 7.21 -10.40
CA GLN A 232 0.29 6.66 -11.76
C GLN A 232 -1.03 6.14 -12.33
N TRP A 233 -1.90 5.54 -11.50
CA TRP A 233 -3.21 5.08 -11.96
C TRP A 233 -4.08 6.25 -12.42
N PHE A 234 -4.15 7.33 -11.63
CA PHE A 234 -4.93 8.51 -11.98
C PHE A 234 -4.37 9.21 -13.22
N THR A 235 -3.05 9.36 -13.30
CA THR A 235 -2.39 9.98 -14.44
C THR A 235 -2.58 9.17 -15.73
N ALA A 236 -2.36 7.86 -15.68
CA ALA A 236 -2.52 7.00 -16.85
C ALA A 236 -3.98 6.91 -17.33
N GLY A 237 -4.96 7.05 -16.41
CA GLY A 237 -6.38 7.15 -16.73
C GLY A 237 -6.76 8.43 -17.49
N GLU A 238 -6.02 9.52 -17.34
CA GLU A 238 -6.18 10.75 -18.14
C GLU A 238 -5.57 10.62 -19.55
N GLN A 239 -4.77 9.59 -19.82
CA GLN A 239 -4.15 9.26 -21.11
C GLN A 239 -3.26 10.39 -21.68
N PRO A 240 -2.22 10.87 -20.95
CA PRO A 240 -1.27 11.82 -21.52
C PRO A 240 -0.64 11.28 -22.79
N GLU A 241 -0.48 12.14 -23.82
CA GLU A 241 0.07 11.73 -25.13
C GLU A 241 1.50 11.18 -25.00
N HIS A 242 2.30 11.76 -24.09
CA HIS A 242 3.71 11.43 -23.93
C HIS A 242 4.01 10.47 -22.78
N LEU A 243 2.98 9.97 -22.05
CA LEU A 243 3.16 8.91 -21.07
C LEU A 243 3.28 7.56 -21.76
N VAL A 244 4.49 6.98 -21.76
CA VAL A 244 4.82 5.77 -22.53
C VAL A 244 4.76 4.50 -21.68
N ALA A 245 5.05 4.58 -20.38
CA ALA A 245 5.07 3.42 -19.48
C ALA A 245 4.93 3.82 -18.02
N ILE A 246 4.34 2.94 -17.21
CA ILE A 246 4.20 3.13 -15.76
C ILE A 246 4.79 1.97 -14.98
N ASN A 247 5.32 2.27 -13.80
CA ASN A 247 5.78 1.28 -12.83
C ASN A 247 5.20 1.58 -11.45
N PRO A 248 3.95 1.25 -11.20
CA PRO A 248 3.35 1.36 -9.86
C PRO A 248 3.82 0.21 -8.97
N TRP A 249 4.50 0.57 -7.87
CA TRP A 249 5.09 -0.35 -6.92
C TRP A 249 4.35 -0.27 -5.60
N GLU A 250 3.43 -1.21 -5.34
CA GLU A 250 2.59 -1.24 -4.14
C GLU A 250 1.80 0.04 -3.87
N GLY A 251 0.55 0.11 -4.27
CA GLY A 251 -0.32 1.26 -4.04
C GLY A 251 -1.78 0.87 -3.85
N VAL A 252 -2.52 1.69 -3.11
CA VAL A 252 -3.98 1.61 -3.09
C VAL A 252 -4.55 1.93 -4.47
N SER A 253 -5.79 1.58 -4.73
CA SER A 253 -6.46 1.88 -6.01
C SER A 253 -7.92 2.28 -5.87
N ASP A 254 -8.36 2.45 -4.63
CA ASP A 254 -9.70 2.89 -4.26
C ASP A 254 -9.60 3.49 -2.86
N VAL A 255 -9.72 4.82 -2.78
CA VAL A 255 -9.49 5.55 -1.51
C VAL A 255 -10.52 5.15 -0.45
N TYR A 256 -11.77 4.92 -0.85
CA TYR A 256 -12.82 4.48 0.06
C TYR A 256 -12.50 3.09 0.65
N ARG A 257 -12.28 2.09 -0.23
CA ARG A 257 -12.13 0.69 0.17
C ARG A 257 -10.79 0.35 0.79
N ASP A 258 -9.72 1.04 0.37
CA ASP A 258 -8.36 0.68 0.77
C ASP A 258 -7.84 1.56 1.92
N LEU A 259 -8.35 2.80 2.07
CA LEU A 259 -7.77 3.78 2.98
C LEU A 259 -8.71 4.21 4.12
N VAL A 260 -9.92 4.69 3.81
CA VAL A 260 -10.75 5.40 4.81
C VAL A 260 -11.93 4.58 5.33
N MET A 261 -12.53 3.70 4.51
CA MET A 261 -13.73 2.92 4.85
C MET A 261 -13.53 1.42 4.58
N ARG A 262 -12.44 0.88 5.08
CA ARG A 262 -12.04 -0.51 4.84
C ARG A 262 -13.09 -1.50 5.33
N GLY A 263 -13.67 -2.27 4.38
CA GLY A 263 -14.79 -3.16 4.67
C GLY A 263 -16.05 -2.45 5.14
N GLY A 264 -16.25 -1.17 4.78
CA GLY A 264 -17.38 -0.33 5.23
C GLY A 264 -17.22 0.22 6.66
N MET A 265 -16.03 0.13 7.24
CA MET A 265 -15.71 0.61 8.58
C MET A 265 -14.74 1.80 8.50
N PRO A 266 -14.95 2.91 9.24
CA PRO A 266 -14.07 4.07 9.22
C PRO A 266 -12.71 3.75 9.84
N ASP A 267 -11.71 3.47 8.99
CA ASP A 267 -10.31 3.19 9.40
C ASP A 267 -9.41 4.35 8.98
N THR A 268 -9.60 5.51 9.59
CA THR A 268 -9.00 6.79 9.18
C THR A 268 -7.64 7.09 9.83
N GLY A 269 -7.08 6.15 10.60
CA GLY A 269 -5.84 6.39 11.36
C GLY A 269 -4.64 6.72 10.48
N PHE A 270 -4.42 5.94 9.41
CA PHE A 270 -3.34 6.20 8.47
C PHE A 270 -3.61 7.42 7.57
N ALA A 271 -4.85 7.61 7.10
CA ALA A 271 -5.22 8.79 6.32
C ALA A 271 -4.93 10.09 7.08
N ARG A 272 -5.21 10.12 8.38
CA ARG A 272 -4.84 11.24 9.25
C ARG A 272 -3.34 11.49 9.28
N GLN A 273 -2.53 10.45 9.51
CA GLN A 273 -1.08 10.56 9.54
C GLN A 273 -0.53 11.05 8.19
N LEU A 274 -1.05 10.54 7.09
CA LEU A 274 -0.67 10.97 5.75
C LEU A 274 -0.94 12.46 5.54
N GLN A 275 -2.15 12.92 5.84
CA GLN A 275 -2.52 14.32 5.65
C GLN A 275 -1.77 15.29 6.58
N GLU A 276 -1.61 14.93 7.86
CA GLU A 276 -0.92 15.79 8.83
C GLU A 276 0.60 15.82 8.61
N GLY A 277 1.18 14.71 8.12
CA GLY A 277 2.62 14.52 7.94
C GLY A 277 3.18 14.83 6.56
N SER A 278 2.32 15.03 5.54
CA SER A 278 2.78 15.16 4.15
C SER A 278 2.24 16.38 3.41
N PHE A 279 1.05 16.87 3.77
CA PHE A 279 0.41 17.99 3.07
C PHE A 279 0.79 19.34 3.70
N PHE A 280 2.06 19.70 3.52
CA PHE A 280 2.61 20.99 3.95
C PHE A 280 2.45 22.02 2.83
N GLY A 281 1.82 23.14 3.13
CA GLY A 281 1.57 24.18 2.13
C GLY A 281 1.09 25.49 2.72
N ARG A 282 0.74 26.44 1.84
CA ARG A 282 0.25 27.78 2.20
C ARG A 282 -1.26 27.91 2.06
N ASN A 283 -1.89 27.02 1.31
CA ASN A 283 -3.30 27.07 0.96
C ASN A 283 -4.09 26.04 1.80
N ARG A 284 -5.09 25.41 1.20
CA ARG A 284 -5.90 24.39 1.85
C ARG A 284 -5.51 23.01 1.33
N LYS A 285 -5.86 22.00 2.09
CA LYS A 285 -5.86 20.58 1.68
C LYS A 285 -7.24 20.00 1.84
N GLU A 286 -7.57 19.05 1.02
CA GLU A 286 -8.78 18.26 1.15
C GLU A 286 -8.85 17.59 2.53
N ASP A 287 -10.00 17.62 3.18
CA ASP A 287 -10.23 17.00 4.50
C ASP A 287 -10.90 15.63 4.34
N ILE A 288 -10.10 14.66 3.90
CA ILE A 288 -10.57 13.28 3.67
C ILE A 288 -11.21 12.65 4.92
N LEU A 289 -10.87 13.14 6.10
CA LEU A 289 -11.42 12.63 7.36
C LEU A 289 -12.84 13.16 7.58
N ALA A 290 -13.06 14.45 7.32
CA ALA A 290 -14.39 15.04 7.37
C ALA A 290 -15.29 14.47 6.26
N GLU A 291 -14.73 14.20 5.08
CA GLU A 291 -15.43 13.53 3.99
C GLU A 291 -15.85 12.10 4.35
N ALA A 292 -15.00 11.31 4.98
CA ALA A 292 -15.35 9.97 5.44
C ALA A 292 -16.48 9.97 6.49
N GLU A 293 -16.58 11.03 7.30
CA GLU A 293 -17.70 11.22 8.24
C GLU A 293 -18.99 11.69 7.54
N ALA A 294 -18.86 12.57 6.55
CA ALA A 294 -20.01 13.13 5.82
C ALA A 294 -20.58 12.17 4.78
N HIS A 295 -19.73 11.36 4.16
CA HIS A 295 -20.02 10.41 3.09
C HIS A 295 -19.67 8.98 3.49
N PRO A 296 -20.42 8.35 4.43
CA PRO A 296 -20.11 7.00 4.92
C PRO A 296 -20.35 5.88 3.92
N LEU A 297 -21.01 6.17 2.81
CA LEU A 297 -21.29 5.25 1.70
C LEU A 297 -20.65 5.77 0.41
N VAL A 298 -20.45 4.85 -0.55
CA VAL A 298 -19.91 5.22 -1.87
C VAL A 298 -20.94 6.07 -2.62
N ASP A 299 -20.49 7.24 -3.05
CA ASP A 299 -21.21 8.21 -3.86
C ASP A 299 -20.26 8.83 -4.93
N ASP A 300 -20.69 9.92 -5.55
CA ASP A 300 -19.93 10.59 -6.61
C ASP A 300 -18.58 11.13 -6.12
N LEU A 301 -18.47 11.53 -4.84
CA LEU A 301 -17.20 11.97 -4.24
C LEU A 301 -16.16 10.83 -4.26
N TRP A 302 -16.57 9.64 -3.79
CA TRP A 302 -15.67 8.48 -3.76
C TRP A 302 -15.44 7.90 -5.14
N ALA A 303 -16.42 8.02 -6.07
CA ALA A 303 -16.22 7.61 -7.46
C ALA A 303 -15.12 8.41 -8.16
N ASP A 304 -14.95 9.71 -7.86
CA ASP A 304 -13.83 10.53 -8.36
C ASP A 304 -12.46 10.08 -7.83
N LYS A 305 -12.43 9.35 -6.72
CA LYS A 305 -11.24 8.79 -6.06
C LYS A 305 -10.96 7.32 -6.43
N ILE A 306 -11.54 6.86 -7.51
CA ILE A 306 -11.25 5.57 -8.16
C ILE A 306 -10.70 5.88 -9.55
N PRO A 307 -9.50 5.38 -9.91
CA PRO A 307 -8.94 5.56 -11.25
C PRO A 307 -9.82 4.97 -12.34
N ASP A 308 -9.82 5.59 -13.52
CA ASP A 308 -10.49 5.04 -14.70
C ASP A 308 -9.61 3.91 -15.32
N PHE A 309 -9.71 2.72 -14.73
CA PHE A 309 -8.90 1.57 -15.10
C PHE A 309 -9.05 1.16 -16.56
N ASP A 310 -10.25 1.35 -17.15
CA ASP A 310 -10.52 0.97 -18.53
C ASP A 310 -9.78 1.88 -19.53
N ARG A 311 -9.32 3.03 -19.08
CA ARG A 311 -8.51 3.95 -19.88
C ARG A 311 -7.00 3.78 -19.70
N ILE A 312 -6.56 2.98 -18.73
CA ILE A 312 -5.14 2.69 -18.51
C ILE A 312 -4.69 1.62 -19.53
N THR A 313 -4.07 2.06 -20.61
CA THR A 313 -3.67 1.19 -21.74
C THR A 313 -2.15 1.16 -21.97
N VAL A 314 -1.40 2.04 -21.32
CA VAL A 314 0.07 2.08 -21.44
C VAL A 314 0.72 0.83 -20.83
N PRO A 315 1.89 0.42 -21.34
CA PRO A 315 2.69 -0.65 -20.72
C PRO A 315 2.90 -0.43 -19.24
N ALA A 316 2.66 -1.49 -18.43
CA ALA A 316 2.70 -1.40 -16.97
C ALA A 316 3.52 -2.52 -16.34
N TYR A 317 4.53 -2.16 -15.53
CA TYR A 317 5.24 -3.10 -14.67
C TYR A 317 4.81 -2.90 -13.22
N ILE A 318 3.87 -3.72 -12.80
CA ILE A 318 3.22 -3.65 -11.49
C ILE A 318 3.97 -4.53 -10.50
N VAL A 319 4.26 -3.98 -9.32
CA VAL A 319 4.88 -4.74 -8.23
C VAL A 319 3.95 -4.75 -7.03
N ALA A 320 3.75 -5.93 -6.44
CA ALA A 320 2.88 -6.17 -5.29
C ALA A 320 3.62 -7.00 -4.24
N SER A 321 3.18 -6.93 -2.99
CA SER A 321 3.55 -7.89 -1.96
C SER A 321 2.32 -8.57 -1.35
N TYR A 322 2.51 -9.73 -0.70
CA TYR A 322 1.45 -10.33 0.11
C TYR A 322 1.39 -9.74 1.53
N SER A 323 2.42 -9.04 1.95
CA SER A 323 2.65 -8.67 3.34
C SER A 323 2.23 -7.25 3.71
N ASN A 324 1.99 -6.38 2.75
CA ASN A 324 1.61 -5.00 3.00
C ASN A 324 0.09 -4.86 3.12
N THR A 325 -0.42 -4.83 4.35
CA THR A 325 -1.87 -4.76 4.62
C THR A 325 -2.54 -3.47 4.15
N LEU A 326 -1.77 -2.44 3.77
CA LEU A 326 -2.29 -1.20 3.19
C LEU A 326 -2.43 -1.30 1.67
N HIS A 327 -1.40 -1.78 0.97
CA HIS A 327 -1.30 -1.67 -0.48
C HIS A 327 -1.75 -2.93 -1.23
N THR A 328 -1.68 -4.11 -0.61
CA THR A 328 -1.90 -5.39 -1.27
C THR A 328 -3.25 -5.44 -2.00
N ALA A 329 -4.37 -5.15 -1.34
CA ALA A 329 -5.70 -5.20 -1.95
C ALA A 329 -5.81 -4.29 -3.17
N GLY A 330 -5.35 -3.04 -3.04
CA GLY A 330 -5.41 -2.03 -4.11
C GLY A 330 -4.55 -2.39 -5.32
N THR A 331 -3.30 -2.83 -5.09
CA THR A 331 -2.39 -3.22 -6.18
C THR A 331 -2.95 -4.40 -6.99
N PHE A 332 -3.46 -5.44 -6.31
CA PHE A 332 -4.06 -6.58 -7.00
C PHE A 332 -5.39 -6.23 -7.68
N ARG A 333 -6.17 -5.28 -7.14
CA ARG A 333 -7.37 -4.75 -7.80
C ARG A 333 -7.01 -4.04 -9.10
N ALA A 334 -6.00 -3.14 -9.07
CA ALA A 334 -5.51 -2.46 -10.26
C ALA A 334 -4.98 -3.45 -11.31
N TRP A 335 -4.16 -4.45 -10.90
CA TRP A 335 -3.70 -5.53 -11.79
C TRP A 335 -4.85 -6.21 -12.55
N ARG A 336 -5.94 -6.52 -11.84
CA ARG A 336 -7.10 -7.19 -12.47
C ARG A 336 -7.84 -6.26 -13.45
N ARG A 337 -7.87 -4.95 -13.18
CA ARG A 337 -8.79 -4.01 -13.83
C ARG A 337 -8.20 -3.19 -14.96
N ILE A 338 -6.89 -2.86 -14.94
CA ILE A 338 -6.31 -2.03 -16.01
C ILE A 338 -6.42 -2.70 -17.37
N ALA A 339 -6.75 -1.90 -18.40
CA ALA A 339 -6.94 -2.36 -19.77
C ALA A 339 -5.62 -2.63 -20.52
N SER A 340 -4.47 -2.33 -19.92
CA SER A 340 -3.16 -2.56 -20.55
C SER A 340 -3.00 -4.03 -20.97
N GLU A 341 -2.74 -4.26 -22.25
CA GLU A 341 -2.39 -5.59 -22.80
C GLU A 341 -0.94 -5.98 -22.45
N GLU A 342 -0.06 -4.98 -22.41
CA GLU A 342 1.34 -5.12 -22.06
C GLU A 342 1.54 -4.82 -20.57
N LYS A 343 1.14 -5.76 -19.71
CA LYS A 343 1.31 -5.63 -18.26
C LYS A 343 2.04 -6.84 -17.69
N TRP A 344 2.87 -6.56 -16.69
CA TRP A 344 3.64 -7.54 -15.91
C TRP A 344 3.36 -7.35 -14.44
N LEU A 345 3.28 -8.46 -13.71
CA LEU A 345 3.11 -8.48 -12.26
C LEU A 345 4.29 -9.20 -11.62
N ARG A 346 5.00 -8.52 -10.72
CA ARG A 346 5.95 -9.15 -9.81
C ARG A 346 5.37 -9.12 -8.39
N ILE A 347 5.45 -10.24 -7.68
CA ILE A 347 4.94 -10.34 -6.32
C ILE A 347 6.09 -10.78 -5.42
N HIS A 348 6.40 -9.98 -4.41
CA HIS A 348 7.45 -10.23 -3.42
C HIS A 348 6.86 -10.45 -2.01
N ASN A 349 7.73 -10.75 -1.04
CA ASN A 349 7.37 -11.08 0.33
C ASN A 349 7.90 -10.06 1.35
N GLY A 350 8.68 -9.09 0.88
CA GLY A 350 9.37 -8.11 1.71
C GLY A 350 8.55 -6.84 1.95
N GLN A 351 9.16 -5.93 2.68
CA GLN A 351 8.69 -4.56 2.82
C GLN A 351 9.09 -3.76 1.56
N GLU A 352 8.24 -2.85 1.11
CA GLU A 352 8.31 -2.16 -0.17
C GLU A 352 9.61 -1.39 -0.43
N TRP A 353 10.15 -0.69 0.57
CA TRP A 353 11.34 0.17 0.37
C TRP A 353 12.63 -0.62 0.17
N PRO A 354 12.98 -1.65 0.99
CA PRO A 354 14.09 -2.54 0.66
C PRO A 354 13.95 -3.20 -0.71
N ASP A 355 12.74 -3.56 -1.11
CA ASP A 355 12.48 -4.19 -2.38
C ASP A 355 12.63 -3.20 -3.56
N TYR A 356 12.15 -1.95 -3.42
CA TYR A 356 12.23 -0.92 -4.45
C TYR A 356 13.66 -0.46 -4.75
N TYR A 357 14.50 -0.35 -3.70
CA TYR A 357 15.90 0.11 -3.84
C TYR A 357 16.91 -1.03 -3.96
N ASP A 358 16.47 -2.28 -4.01
CA ASP A 358 17.35 -3.42 -4.30
C ASP A 358 17.96 -3.31 -5.68
N GLU A 359 19.27 -3.52 -5.81
CA GLU A 359 20.02 -3.30 -7.06
C GLU A 359 19.51 -4.18 -8.21
N ASP A 360 19.17 -5.44 -7.95
CA ASP A 360 18.65 -6.37 -8.96
C ASP A 360 17.24 -5.95 -9.43
N ASN A 361 16.42 -5.47 -8.52
CA ASN A 361 15.06 -4.99 -8.83
C ASN A 361 15.09 -3.66 -9.60
N VAL A 362 16.00 -2.74 -9.24
CA VAL A 362 16.21 -1.49 -9.99
C VAL A 362 16.71 -1.78 -11.40
N GLU A 363 17.60 -2.79 -11.55
CA GLU A 363 18.12 -3.19 -12.87
C GLU A 363 17.03 -3.87 -13.72
N ASP A 364 16.14 -4.66 -13.12
CA ASP A 364 14.97 -5.24 -13.79
C ASP A 364 13.99 -4.14 -14.24
N LEU A 365 13.73 -3.14 -13.39
CA LEU A 365 12.96 -1.95 -13.75
C LEU A 365 13.61 -1.16 -14.89
N ARG A 366 14.95 -1.01 -14.87
CA ARG A 366 15.68 -0.36 -15.98
C ARG A 366 15.48 -1.11 -17.30
N ARG A 367 15.48 -2.46 -17.28
CA ARG A 367 15.20 -3.25 -18.50
C ARG A 367 13.81 -2.95 -19.05
N PHE A 368 12.80 -2.80 -18.18
CA PHE A 368 11.46 -2.40 -18.58
C PHE A 368 11.46 -1.01 -19.24
N PHE A 369 12.05 -0.01 -18.59
CA PHE A 369 12.10 1.34 -19.15
C PHE A 369 13.01 1.45 -20.38
N ASP A 370 14.12 0.73 -20.47
CA ASP A 370 14.94 0.66 -21.68
C ASP A 370 14.13 0.15 -22.87
N ARG A 371 13.21 -0.80 -22.64
CA ARG A 371 12.33 -1.33 -23.70
C ARG A 371 11.35 -0.28 -24.22
N TYR A 372 10.69 0.43 -23.31
CA TYR A 372 9.59 1.33 -23.69
C TYR A 372 10.02 2.78 -23.90
N LEU A 373 10.83 3.33 -23.02
CA LEU A 373 11.27 4.73 -23.10
C LEU A 373 12.45 4.94 -24.04
N ARG A 374 13.30 3.92 -24.24
CA ARG A 374 14.48 3.99 -25.13
C ARG A 374 14.39 3.06 -26.32
N GLU A 375 13.28 2.34 -26.51
CA GLU A 375 13.02 1.42 -27.61
C GLU A 375 14.11 0.37 -27.84
N ARG A 376 14.79 -0.03 -26.79
CA ARG A 376 15.86 -1.02 -26.85
C ARG A 376 15.30 -2.44 -26.96
N ALA A 377 15.74 -3.19 -27.95
CA ALA A 377 15.48 -4.62 -28.06
C ALA A 377 16.34 -5.36 -27.01
N ASN A 378 15.83 -5.55 -25.81
CA ASN A 378 16.56 -6.14 -24.68
C ASN A 378 15.93 -7.45 -24.16
N GLY A 379 14.93 -7.98 -24.87
CA GLY A 379 14.25 -9.22 -24.54
C GLY A 379 13.25 -9.11 -23.40
N TRP A 380 12.82 -7.90 -23.01
CA TRP A 380 11.80 -7.70 -21.99
C TRP A 380 10.50 -8.47 -22.28
N GLU A 381 10.12 -8.55 -23.56
CA GLU A 381 8.93 -9.27 -24.03
C GLU A 381 8.92 -10.76 -23.67
N SER A 382 10.09 -11.34 -23.42
CA SER A 382 10.25 -12.72 -22.95
C SER A 382 10.16 -12.86 -21.42
N THR A 383 10.04 -11.74 -20.70
CA THR A 383 9.84 -11.77 -19.24
C THR A 383 8.46 -12.37 -18.94
N PRO A 384 8.35 -13.36 -18.04
CA PRO A 384 7.07 -13.95 -17.66
C PRO A 384 6.06 -12.86 -17.23
N ARG A 385 4.82 -12.97 -17.69
CA ARG A 385 3.77 -11.99 -17.37
C ARG A 385 3.53 -11.85 -15.88
N VAL A 386 3.67 -12.93 -15.15
CA VAL A 386 3.61 -12.98 -13.69
C VAL A 386 4.87 -13.66 -13.15
N ARG A 387 5.45 -13.06 -12.12
CA ARG A 387 6.51 -13.64 -11.30
C ARG A 387 6.04 -13.56 -9.85
N TYR A 388 5.54 -14.66 -9.31
CA TYR A 388 5.02 -14.69 -7.94
C TYR A 388 6.00 -15.35 -6.99
N SER A 389 5.82 -15.07 -5.71
CA SER A 389 6.59 -15.68 -4.63
C SER A 389 5.68 -16.50 -3.73
N VAL A 390 6.26 -17.42 -2.96
CA VAL A 390 5.57 -18.24 -1.97
C VAL A 390 6.33 -18.15 -0.66
N LEU A 391 5.67 -17.65 0.39
CA LEU A 391 6.23 -17.57 1.73
C LEU A 391 6.24 -18.94 2.39
N ASP A 392 7.36 -19.25 3.04
CA ASP A 392 7.51 -20.48 3.84
C ASP A 392 7.78 -20.15 5.30
N LEU A 393 7.38 -19.27 5.93
CA LEU A 393 7.52 -18.78 7.31
C LEU A 393 8.51 -19.53 8.26
N GLU A 394 8.96 -20.73 7.92
CA GLU A 394 9.97 -21.54 8.65
C GLU A 394 11.19 -21.92 7.80
N GLY A 395 11.08 -21.83 6.48
CA GLY A 395 12.11 -22.23 5.54
C GLY A 395 12.64 -21.09 4.70
N GLY A 396 12.91 -21.37 3.45
CA GLY A 396 13.29 -20.38 2.46
C GLY A 396 12.10 -20.05 1.56
N ASP A 397 11.75 -18.79 1.43
CA ASP A 397 10.75 -18.36 0.47
C ASP A 397 11.15 -18.74 -0.95
N VAL A 398 10.18 -19.10 -1.76
CA VAL A 398 10.38 -19.29 -3.20
C VAL A 398 10.06 -17.98 -3.90
N ILE A 399 11.03 -17.42 -4.62
CA ILE A 399 10.95 -16.09 -5.22
C ILE A 399 10.88 -16.19 -6.74
N GLY A 400 10.03 -15.34 -7.36
CA GLY A 400 10.03 -15.11 -8.81
C GLY A 400 9.57 -16.30 -9.65
N VAL A 401 8.66 -17.13 -9.14
CA VAL A 401 8.09 -18.26 -9.89
C VAL A 401 7.35 -17.74 -11.12
N PRO A 402 7.72 -18.18 -12.34
CA PRO A 402 7.09 -17.70 -13.56
C PRO A 402 5.68 -18.28 -13.74
N ALA A 403 4.76 -17.43 -14.21
CA ALA A 403 3.41 -17.81 -14.60
C ALA A 403 2.87 -16.88 -15.69
N ASP A 404 1.82 -17.30 -16.39
CA ASP A 404 1.15 -16.49 -17.41
C ASP A 404 0.05 -15.60 -16.83
N ALA A 405 -0.47 -15.95 -15.64
CA ALA A 405 -1.57 -15.25 -14.97
C ALA A 405 -1.43 -15.34 -13.43
N PHE A 406 -2.18 -14.50 -12.71
CA PHE A 406 -2.40 -14.65 -11.27
C PHE A 406 -3.92 -14.71 -10.98
N PRO A 407 -4.41 -15.72 -10.27
CA PRO A 407 -3.66 -16.88 -9.75
C PRO A 407 -3.00 -17.72 -10.86
N PRO A 408 -1.90 -18.45 -10.54
CA PRO A 408 -1.20 -19.28 -11.54
C PRO A 408 -2.06 -20.44 -12.01
N GLY A 409 -1.81 -20.91 -13.23
CA GLY A 409 -2.46 -22.11 -13.75
C GLY A 409 -2.25 -23.31 -12.81
N GLY A 410 -3.34 -24.03 -12.48
CA GLY A 410 -3.33 -25.12 -11.51
C GLY A 410 -3.77 -24.71 -10.09
N ALA A 411 -3.91 -23.43 -9.79
CA ALA A 411 -4.61 -22.99 -8.59
C ALA A 411 -6.11 -23.30 -8.71
N VAL A 412 -6.65 -24.02 -7.74
CA VAL A 412 -8.05 -24.46 -7.73
C VAL A 412 -8.73 -23.90 -6.49
N SER A 413 -9.78 -23.12 -6.70
CA SER A 413 -10.64 -22.62 -5.62
C SER A 413 -11.30 -23.78 -4.90
N THR A 414 -10.86 -24.06 -3.68
CA THR A 414 -11.27 -25.20 -2.87
C THR A 414 -11.99 -24.74 -1.62
N LYS A 415 -13.20 -25.24 -1.38
CA LYS A 415 -13.98 -24.91 -0.19
C LYS A 415 -13.55 -25.78 0.99
N PHE A 416 -13.34 -25.16 2.12
CA PHE A 416 -13.14 -25.75 3.43
C PHE A 416 -14.31 -25.34 4.32
N HIS A 417 -15.24 -26.25 4.56
CA HIS A 417 -16.45 -25.96 5.32
C HIS A 417 -16.16 -25.87 6.82
N LEU A 418 -16.80 -24.92 7.48
CA LEU A 418 -16.71 -24.76 8.93
C LEU A 418 -17.58 -25.80 9.62
N ASP A 419 -17.00 -26.60 10.51
CA ASP A 419 -17.74 -27.45 11.42
C ASP A 419 -17.79 -26.83 12.83
N GLY A 420 -18.94 -26.32 13.20
CA GLY A 420 -19.15 -25.66 14.49
C GLY A 420 -19.02 -26.57 15.69
N ARG A 421 -19.15 -27.89 15.54
CA ARG A 421 -19.07 -28.88 16.63
C ARG A 421 -17.61 -29.26 16.93
N SER A 422 -16.87 -29.60 15.89
CA SER A 422 -15.47 -30.02 16.01
C SER A 422 -14.47 -28.87 15.99
N ARG A 423 -14.88 -27.69 15.51
CA ARG A 423 -14.01 -26.55 15.21
C ARG A 423 -12.98 -26.84 14.12
N ALA A 424 -13.32 -27.75 13.24
CA ALA A 424 -12.50 -28.11 12.09
C ALA A 424 -12.93 -27.35 10.84
N LEU A 425 -11.99 -27.22 9.89
CA LEU A 425 -12.25 -26.95 8.49
C LEU A 425 -12.24 -28.29 7.76
N THR A 426 -13.34 -28.64 7.10
CA THR A 426 -13.56 -29.93 6.47
C THR A 426 -13.79 -29.80 4.97
N PRO A 427 -13.36 -30.78 4.13
CA PRO A 427 -13.59 -30.73 2.70
C PRO A 427 -15.09 -30.83 2.32
N ASP A 428 -15.87 -31.56 3.13
CA ASP A 428 -17.31 -31.75 2.92
C ASP A 428 -18.11 -30.88 3.90
N ALA A 429 -19.24 -30.37 3.45
CA ALA A 429 -20.15 -29.60 4.30
C ALA A 429 -20.76 -30.51 5.39
N PRO A 430 -20.73 -30.09 6.67
CA PRO A 430 -21.43 -30.82 7.73
C PRO A 430 -22.92 -30.93 7.43
N VAL A 431 -23.47 -32.13 7.53
CA VAL A 431 -24.89 -32.41 7.23
C VAL A 431 -25.79 -31.77 8.29
N GLU A 432 -25.37 -31.81 9.57
CA GLU A 432 -26.12 -31.29 10.67
C GLU A 432 -25.81 -29.81 10.91
N ALA A 433 -26.85 -29.01 11.01
CA ALA A 433 -26.72 -27.61 11.35
C ALA A 433 -26.14 -27.43 12.79
N ALA A 434 -25.26 -26.48 12.93
CA ALA A 434 -24.70 -26.02 14.19
C ALA A 434 -24.46 -24.51 14.15
N ALA A 435 -24.34 -23.91 15.34
CA ALA A 435 -23.97 -22.50 15.45
C ALA A 435 -22.88 -22.33 16.51
N VAL A 436 -22.01 -21.36 16.28
CA VAL A 436 -20.93 -21.01 17.19
C VAL A 436 -21.03 -19.52 17.51
N ALA A 437 -21.19 -19.20 18.79
CA ALA A 437 -21.30 -17.84 19.24
C ALA A 437 -20.07 -17.40 20.04
N TYR A 438 -19.74 -16.12 19.97
CA TYR A 438 -18.79 -15.47 20.85
C TYR A 438 -19.31 -14.10 21.28
N ASP A 439 -19.01 -13.73 22.51
CA ASP A 439 -19.30 -12.41 23.05
C ASP A 439 -18.27 -11.40 22.52
N VAL A 440 -18.72 -10.30 21.99
CA VAL A 440 -17.87 -9.28 21.37
C VAL A 440 -16.99 -8.54 22.39
N GLU A 441 -17.39 -8.51 23.66
CA GLU A 441 -16.65 -7.90 24.77
C GLU A 441 -15.74 -8.90 25.51
N ALA A 442 -15.87 -10.22 25.25
CA ALA A 442 -15.07 -11.25 25.89
C ALA A 442 -13.60 -11.21 25.47
N ASN A 443 -12.79 -12.00 26.16
CA ASN A 443 -11.42 -12.29 25.76
C ASN A 443 -11.18 -13.81 25.92
N PRO A 444 -11.03 -14.56 24.81
CA PRO A 444 -11.02 -14.10 23.41
C PRO A 444 -12.43 -13.74 22.91
N ASN A 445 -12.50 -12.70 22.08
CA ASN A 445 -13.70 -12.26 21.36
C ASN A 445 -13.71 -12.79 19.92
N ALA A 446 -13.41 -14.06 19.75
CA ALA A 446 -13.21 -14.71 18.49
C ALA A 446 -13.54 -16.19 18.54
N VAL A 447 -13.79 -16.76 17.37
CA VAL A 447 -13.86 -18.19 17.15
C VAL A 447 -12.85 -18.61 16.09
N SER A 448 -12.36 -19.85 16.14
CA SER A 448 -11.42 -20.34 15.15
C SER A 448 -11.75 -21.77 14.72
N PHE A 449 -11.34 -22.08 13.47
CA PHE A 449 -11.47 -23.38 12.84
C PHE A 449 -10.12 -23.78 12.26
N ILE A 450 -9.77 -25.06 12.34
CA ILE A 450 -8.43 -25.54 12.00
C ILE A 450 -8.53 -26.71 11.01
N THR A 451 -7.61 -26.71 10.03
CA THR A 451 -7.31 -27.92 9.24
C THR A 451 -5.82 -28.22 9.29
N ARG A 452 -5.48 -29.51 9.09
CA ARG A 452 -4.10 -29.98 9.01
C ARG A 452 -3.85 -30.51 7.61
N PHE A 453 -2.76 -30.10 7.00
CA PHE A 453 -2.34 -30.61 5.69
C PHE A 453 -1.57 -31.92 5.88
N ALA A 454 -2.05 -33.01 5.20
CA ALA A 454 -1.39 -34.31 5.26
C ALA A 454 -0.14 -34.37 4.36
N GLU A 455 -0.05 -33.49 3.38
CA GLU A 455 1.01 -33.43 2.39
C GLU A 455 1.39 -31.95 2.12
N GLU A 456 2.53 -31.75 1.45
CA GLU A 456 2.95 -30.41 1.04
C GLU A 456 1.87 -29.76 0.19
N THR A 457 1.48 -28.55 0.58
CA THR A 457 0.39 -27.78 -0.04
C THR A 457 0.81 -26.34 -0.21
N GLN A 458 0.55 -25.77 -1.38
CA GLN A 458 0.71 -24.34 -1.61
C GLN A 458 -0.65 -23.70 -1.84
N LEU A 459 -0.85 -22.54 -1.24
CA LEU A 459 -2.01 -21.67 -1.46
C LEU A 459 -1.54 -20.43 -2.19
N VAL A 460 -1.96 -20.23 -3.45
CA VAL A 460 -1.51 -19.09 -4.27
C VAL A 460 -2.69 -18.49 -5.00
N GLY A 461 -3.13 -17.31 -4.60
CA GLY A 461 -4.27 -16.62 -5.23
C GLY A 461 -5.13 -15.84 -4.24
N TYR A 462 -6.43 -15.79 -4.51
CA TYR A 462 -7.42 -15.00 -3.76
C TYR A 462 -8.24 -15.90 -2.82
N PRO A 463 -8.03 -15.82 -1.49
CA PRO A 463 -8.92 -16.46 -0.53
C PRO A 463 -10.16 -15.60 -0.28
N LYS A 464 -11.29 -16.24 0.06
CA LYS A 464 -12.48 -15.56 0.56
C LYS A 464 -13.19 -16.35 1.63
N ALA A 465 -13.86 -15.65 2.56
CA ALA A 465 -14.76 -16.28 3.51
C ALA A 465 -16.21 -16.09 3.07
N HIS A 466 -16.99 -17.16 3.13
CA HIS A 466 -18.43 -17.15 2.93
C HIS A 466 -19.08 -17.58 4.25
N LEU A 467 -19.76 -16.66 4.90
CA LEU A 467 -20.26 -16.84 6.26
C LEU A 467 -21.78 -16.60 6.31
N TRP A 468 -22.46 -17.47 7.04
CA TRP A 468 -23.83 -17.24 7.48
C TRP A 468 -23.77 -16.72 8.92
N VAL A 469 -24.25 -15.51 9.14
CA VAL A 469 -24.05 -14.79 10.41
C VAL A 469 -25.36 -14.25 10.96
N GLU A 470 -25.42 -14.14 12.30
CA GLU A 470 -26.53 -13.57 13.05
C GLU A 470 -25.95 -12.70 14.17
N SER A 471 -26.58 -11.54 14.40
CA SER A 471 -26.27 -10.66 15.53
C SER A 471 -27.30 -10.86 16.65
N ASP A 472 -26.81 -11.14 17.86
CA ASP A 472 -27.65 -11.19 19.06
C ASP A 472 -27.30 -10.01 19.97
N GLY A 473 -28.19 -9.01 19.99
CA GLY A 473 -28.06 -7.81 20.81
C GLY A 473 -27.67 -6.52 20.05
N ALA A 474 -27.53 -6.60 18.72
CA ALA A 474 -27.32 -5.43 17.85
C ALA A 474 -27.99 -5.62 16.48
N ASP A 475 -28.12 -4.52 15.74
CA ASP A 475 -28.64 -4.51 14.37
C ASP A 475 -27.54 -4.51 13.29
N ASP A 476 -26.27 -4.72 13.73
CA ASP A 476 -25.09 -4.73 12.87
C ASP A 476 -23.96 -5.55 13.47
N MET A 477 -22.96 -5.90 12.62
CA MET A 477 -21.77 -6.64 13.00
C MET A 477 -20.57 -6.13 12.22
N ASP A 478 -19.47 -5.84 12.91
CA ASP A 478 -18.14 -5.68 12.29
C ASP A 478 -17.36 -6.98 12.42
N LEU A 479 -17.07 -7.63 11.31
CA LEU A 479 -16.36 -8.90 11.24
C LEU A 479 -14.92 -8.67 10.77
N PHE A 480 -13.98 -9.31 11.44
CA PHE A 480 -12.58 -9.40 11.06
C PHE A 480 -12.23 -10.89 10.92
N VAL A 481 -11.62 -11.25 9.81
CA VAL A 481 -11.23 -12.63 9.53
C VAL A 481 -9.73 -12.71 9.28
N LEU A 482 -9.10 -13.84 9.65
CA LEU A 482 -7.66 -14.05 9.47
C LEU A 482 -7.40 -15.51 9.10
N VAL A 483 -6.66 -15.71 8.03
CA VAL A 483 -6.04 -17.00 7.69
C VAL A 483 -4.60 -16.98 8.20
N GLN A 484 -4.28 -17.89 9.12
CA GLN A 484 -2.97 -17.96 9.78
C GLN A 484 -2.35 -19.35 9.62
N LYS A 485 -1.05 -19.37 9.30
CA LYS A 485 -0.25 -20.61 9.31
C LYS A 485 0.17 -20.95 10.73
N LEU A 486 0.07 -22.23 11.09
CA LEU A 486 0.60 -22.79 12.33
C LEU A 486 1.59 -23.90 11.98
N ASP A 487 2.57 -24.11 12.86
CA ASP A 487 3.45 -25.27 12.80
C ASP A 487 2.70 -26.59 13.05
N ALA A 488 3.40 -27.72 12.99
CA ALA A 488 2.83 -29.05 13.25
C ALA A 488 2.33 -29.21 14.70
N HIS A 489 2.77 -28.37 15.63
CA HIS A 489 2.38 -28.38 17.04
C HIS A 489 1.25 -27.39 17.37
N GLY A 490 0.82 -26.59 16.39
CA GLY A 490 -0.23 -25.60 16.55
C GLY A 490 0.24 -24.22 17.00
N THR A 491 1.55 -23.94 16.93
CA THR A 491 2.13 -22.62 17.22
C THR A 491 1.97 -21.70 16.02
N PRO A 492 1.45 -20.47 16.19
CA PRO A 492 1.36 -19.51 15.10
C PRO A 492 2.72 -19.13 14.53
N LEU A 493 2.85 -19.20 13.21
CA LEU A 493 4.02 -18.74 12.48
C LEU A 493 3.79 -17.33 11.94
N GLN A 494 4.86 -16.58 11.85
CA GLN A 494 4.88 -15.22 11.30
C GLN A 494 6.27 -14.94 10.73
N ALA A 495 6.36 -14.04 9.75
CA ALA A 495 7.64 -13.59 9.21
C ALA A 495 7.82 -12.09 9.40
N PHE A 496 9.06 -11.66 9.59
CA PHE A 496 9.41 -10.26 9.39
C PHE A 496 9.50 -9.98 7.89
N THR A 497 8.97 -8.83 7.48
CA THR A 497 9.01 -8.38 6.08
C THR A 497 10.26 -7.59 5.76
N VAL A 498 11.07 -7.28 6.76
CA VAL A 498 12.30 -6.49 6.66
C VAL A 498 13.54 -7.39 6.62
N PRO A 499 14.62 -6.94 5.96
CA PRO A 499 15.87 -7.68 5.92
C PRO A 499 16.44 -7.99 7.32
N ASN A 500 17.18 -9.08 7.46
CA ASN A 500 17.75 -9.55 8.75
C ASN A 500 18.66 -8.53 9.44
N GLN A 501 19.29 -7.61 8.71
CA GLN A 501 20.08 -6.52 9.27
C GLN A 501 19.26 -5.39 9.88
N SER A 502 17.95 -5.36 9.63
CA SER A 502 17.05 -4.39 10.26
C SER A 502 17.03 -4.56 11.78
N PRO A 503 17.12 -3.47 12.56
CA PRO A 503 16.92 -3.54 14.00
C PRO A 503 15.54 -4.06 14.39
N MET A 504 14.55 -3.96 13.48
CA MET A 504 13.18 -4.43 13.68
C MET A 504 13.01 -5.92 13.37
N ALA A 505 13.94 -6.57 12.67
CA ALA A 505 13.85 -7.99 12.27
C ALA A 505 13.88 -8.96 13.47
N HIS A 506 14.30 -8.49 14.62
CA HIS A 506 14.44 -9.31 15.84
C HIS A 506 13.65 -8.75 17.02
N ASP A 507 12.88 -7.70 16.83
CA ASP A 507 12.01 -7.15 17.86
C ASP A 507 10.73 -7.98 17.96
N LEU A 508 10.75 -8.94 18.89
CA LEU A 508 9.61 -9.81 19.18
C LEU A 508 8.56 -9.14 20.06
N THR A 509 8.79 -7.91 20.52
CA THR A 509 7.77 -7.16 21.24
C THR A 509 6.64 -6.86 20.28
N ASP A 510 5.41 -7.14 20.69
CA ASP A 510 4.22 -6.93 19.85
C ASP A 510 3.87 -5.44 19.81
N HIS A 511 4.67 -4.64 19.10
CA HIS A 511 4.39 -3.23 18.86
C HIS A 511 3.36 -3.02 17.75
N GLY A 512 2.74 -4.09 17.27
CA GLY A 512 1.58 -4.02 16.42
C GLY A 512 1.81 -3.51 14.99
N ALA A 513 3.06 -3.32 14.56
CA ALA A 513 3.34 -2.78 13.22
C ALA A 513 3.17 -3.86 12.15
N THR A 514 2.03 -3.88 11.46
CA THR A 514 1.76 -4.87 10.39
C THR A 514 2.63 -4.67 9.16
N ILE A 515 3.13 -3.45 8.92
CA ILE A 515 4.06 -3.15 7.82
C ILE A 515 5.40 -3.88 7.96
N LEU A 516 5.75 -4.33 9.17
CA LEU A 516 7.02 -4.99 9.46
C LEU A 516 6.89 -6.50 9.66
N ARG A 517 5.65 -7.02 9.69
CA ARG A 517 5.36 -8.43 9.98
C ARG A 517 4.21 -8.97 9.18
N TYR A 518 4.41 -10.10 8.55
CA TYR A 518 3.34 -10.91 8.00
C TYR A 518 2.85 -11.91 9.05
N LYS A 519 1.58 -11.79 9.44
CA LYS A 519 0.91 -12.67 10.42
C LYS A 519 -0.15 -13.57 9.76
N GLY A 520 -0.44 -13.34 8.49
CA GLY A 520 -1.46 -14.04 7.72
C GLY A 520 -2.26 -13.12 6.82
N SER A 521 -3.18 -13.69 6.05
CA SER A 521 -4.10 -12.96 5.17
C SER A 521 -5.36 -12.58 5.94
N ASP A 522 -5.68 -11.30 5.98
CA ASP A 522 -6.85 -10.77 6.66
C ASP A 522 -7.93 -10.25 5.69
N GLY A 523 -9.12 -10.14 6.22
CA GLY A 523 -10.27 -9.51 5.59
C GLY A 523 -11.19 -8.90 6.64
N ARG A 524 -12.07 -8.00 6.22
CA ARG A 524 -13.02 -7.36 7.13
C ARG A 524 -14.29 -6.91 6.40
N LEU A 525 -15.39 -6.89 7.13
CA LEU A 525 -16.67 -6.43 6.60
C LEU A 525 -17.61 -5.98 7.72
N ARG A 526 -18.24 -4.82 7.52
CA ARG A 526 -19.47 -4.45 8.24
C ARG A 526 -20.66 -5.12 7.57
N VAL A 527 -21.38 -5.93 8.30
CA VAL A 527 -22.45 -6.79 7.71
C VAL A 527 -23.59 -5.98 7.14
N SER A 528 -23.88 -4.80 7.67
CA SER A 528 -24.94 -3.95 7.12
C SER A 528 -24.64 -3.36 5.74
N VAL A 529 -23.41 -3.44 5.26
CA VAL A 529 -23.00 -3.02 3.91
C VAL A 529 -22.50 -4.19 3.05
N ARG A 530 -23.03 -5.40 3.31
CA ARG A 530 -22.63 -6.66 2.67
C ARG A 530 -23.07 -6.82 1.21
N HIS A 531 -23.85 -5.89 0.68
CA HIS A 531 -24.34 -5.98 -0.68
C HIS A 531 -23.19 -6.02 -1.69
N LEU A 532 -23.24 -7.00 -2.61
CA LEU A 532 -22.23 -7.18 -3.65
C LEU A 532 -22.58 -6.36 -4.91
N ASP A 533 -21.57 -5.80 -5.52
CA ASP A 533 -21.63 -5.31 -6.89
C ASP A 533 -21.42 -6.50 -7.84
N GLU A 534 -22.50 -6.96 -8.48
CA GLU A 534 -22.46 -8.11 -9.38
C GLU A 534 -21.56 -7.89 -10.60
N SER A 535 -21.36 -6.64 -11.02
CA SER A 535 -20.53 -6.31 -12.19
C SER A 535 -19.04 -6.45 -11.91
N LEU A 536 -18.62 -6.32 -10.65
CA LEU A 536 -17.23 -6.39 -10.19
C LEU A 536 -16.90 -7.67 -9.45
N THR A 537 -17.93 -8.36 -8.93
CA THR A 537 -17.74 -9.61 -8.18
C THR A 537 -17.36 -10.76 -9.12
N THR A 538 -16.37 -11.54 -8.70
CA THR A 538 -15.96 -12.78 -9.38
C THR A 538 -16.15 -13.97 -8.45
N VAL A 539 -15.96 -15.19 -8.97
CA VAL A 539 -16.04 -16.41 -8.17
C VAL A 539 -15.05 -16.41 -6.98
N ASP A 540 -13.91 -15.75 -7.13
CA ASP A 540 -12.84 -15.73 -6.11
C ASP A 540 -12.78 -14.42 -5.31
N VAL A 541 -13.31 -13.33 -5.85
CA VAL A 541 -13.18 -11.99 -5.23
C VAL A 541 -14.55 -11.34 -5.16
N PRO A 542 -15.15 -11.26 -3.95
CA PRO A 542 -16.38 -10.50 -3.73
C PRO A 542 -16.06 -9.00 -3.77
N ALA A 543 -16.85 -8.24 -4.48
CA ALA A 543 -16.75 -6.79 -4.54
C ALA A 543 -18.04 -6.17 -3.95
N HIS A 544 -17.92 -5.46 -2.82
CA HIS A 544 -19.05 -4.81 -2.20
C HIS A 544 -19.34 -3.46 -2.86
N SER A 545 -20.63 -3.13 -3.05
CA SER A 545 -21.04 -1.84 -3.61
C SER A 545 -20.81 -0.68 -2.63
N PHE A 546 -21.03 -0.94 -1.33
CA PHE A 546 -21.00 0.07 -0.27
C PHE A 546 -21.93 1.27 -0.51
N ASP A 547 -22.97 1.10 -1.31
CA ASP A 547 -23.91 2.15 -1.71
C ASP A 547 -25.15 2.23 -0.81
N ARG A 548 -25.34 1.25 0.08
CA ARG A 548 -26.52 1.15 0.95
C ARG A 548 -26.24 0.42 2.25
N VAL A 549 -27.12 0.69 3.24
CA VAL A 549 -27.10 0.03 4.55
C VAL A 549 -28.29 -0.90 4.67
N GLU A 550 -28.06 -2.17 4.95
CA GLU A 550 -29.06 -3.21 5.20
C GLU A 550 -28.86 -3.79 6.61
N LYS A 551 -29.47 -3.13 7.60
CA LYS A 551 -29.40 -3.53 9.01
C LYS A 551 -30.05 -4.89 9.25
N LEU A 552 -29.58 -5.61 10.26
CA LEU A 552 -30.10 -6.91 10.65
C LEU A 552 -31.30 -6.76 11.59
N SER A 553 -32.28 -7.63 11.41
CA SER A 553 -33.39 -7.82 12.37
C SER A 553 -32.98 -8.84 13.45
N PRO A 554 -33.58 -8.82 14.65
CA PRO A 554 -33.29 -9.83 15.68
C PRO A 554 -33.60 -11.26 15.18
N GLY A 555 -32.59 -12.14 15.25
CA GLY A 555 -32.68 -13.53 14.80
C GLY A 555 -32.58 -13.73 13.28
N GLU A 556 -32.27 -12.67 12.53
CA GLU A 556 -32.05 -12.76 11.09
C GLU A 556 -30.68 -13.36 10.79
N ILE A 557 -30.65 -14.44 10.00
CA ILE A 557 -29.44 -15.06 9.50
C ILE A 557 -29.18 -14.53 8.10
N VAL A 558 -28.03 -13.91 7.89
CA VAL A 558 -27.65 -13.33 6.59
C VAL A 558 -26.35 -13.91 6.07
N GLU A 559 -26.21 -13.91 4.76
CA GLU A 559 -24.99 -14.27 4.05
C GLU A 559 -24.02 -13.08 4.04
N ALA A 560 -22.73 -13.34 4.28
CA ALA A 560 -21.66 -12.37 4.19
C ALA A 560 -20.46 -12.99 3.47
N GLU A 561 -20.09 -12.48 2.31
CA GLU A 561 -18.85 -12.80 1.63
C GLU A 561 -17.77 -11.78 2.01
N ILE A 562 -16.59 -12.22 2.42
CA ILE A 562 -15.51 -11.34 2.85
C ILE A 562 -14.27 -11.61 1.99
N GLU A 563 -13.82 -10.59 1.27
CA GLU A 563 -12.53 -10.62 0.58
C GLU A 563 -11.40 -10.70 1.62
N LEU A 564 -10.46 -11.61 1.41
CA LEU A 564 -9.19 -11.64 2.13
C LEU A 564 -8.07 -11.18 1.20
N LEU A 565 -6.97 -10.68 1.79
CA LEU A 565 -5.79 -10.31 1.01
C LEU A 565 -5.27 -11.52 0.24
N PRO A 566 -4.79 -11.35 -1.00
CA PRO A 566 -4.14 -12.40 -1.77
C PRO A 566 -3.02 -13.07 -0.99
N ILE A 567 -2.81 -14.35 -1.20
CA ILE A 567 -1.79 -15.13 -0.50
C ILE A 567 -0.88 -15.90 -1.45
N GLY A 568 0.35 -16.13 -0.98
CA GLY A 568 1.28 -17.13 -1.49
C GLY A 568 1.92 -17.80 -0.29
N LEU A 569 1.36 -18.92 0.19
CA LEU A 569 1.82 -19.62 1.39
C LEU A 569 2.10 -21.10 1.09
N ALA A 570 3.24 -21.61 1.56
CA ALA A 570 3.54 -23.03 1.61
C ALA A 570 3.17 -23.62 2.96
N PHE A 571 2.67 -24.85 2.95
CA PHE A 571 2.42 -25.67 4.13
C PHE A 571 3.13 -27.02 3.95
N HIS A 572 3.95 -27.41 4.92
CA HIS A 572 4.57 -28.72 4.98
C HIS A 572 3.61 -29.78 5.56
N ALA A 573 3.90 -31.05 5.30
CA ALA A 573 3.11 -32.15 5.85
C ALA A 573 3.09 -32.07 7.39
N GLY A 574 1.87 -32.03 7.94
CA GLY A 574 1.63 -31.89 9.39
C GLY A 574 1.40 -30.45 9.86
N GLU A 575 1.72 -29.44 9.09
CA GLU A 575 1.39 -28.05 9.44
C GLU A 575 -0.12 -27.79 9.32
N GLN A 576 -0.56 -26.69 9.93
CA GLN A 576 -1.97 -26.41 10.08
C GLN A 576 -2.29 -24.99 9.57
N LEU A 577 -3.53 -24.85 9.09
CA LEU A 577 -4.15 -23.56 8.82
C LEU A 577 -5.22 -23.32 9.87
N ARG A 578 -5.18 -22.13 10.46
CA ARG A 578 -6.22 -21.63 11.36
C ARG A 578 -6.96 -20.49 10.69
N PHE A 579 -8.27 -20.60 10.59
CA PHE A 579 -9.17 -19.54 10.21
C PHE A 579 -9.82 -18.96 11.46
N ILE A 580 -9.70 -17.65 11.66
CA ILE A 580 -10.19 -16.93 12.83
C ILE A 580 -11.26 -15.94 12.38
N ILE A 581 -12.38 -15.87 13.12
CA ILE A 581 -13.44 -14.87 12.96
C ILE A 581 -13.54 -14.11 14.28
N SER A 582 -13.44 -12.78 14.24
CA SER A 582 -13.34 -11.92 15.42
C SER A 582 -14.21 -10.67 15.28
N SER A 583 -14.54 -10.04 16.41
CA SER A 583 -15.15 -8.71 16.47
C SER A 583 -14.12 -7.56 16.47
N ARG A 584 -12.82 -7.86 16.39
CA ARG A 584 -11.73 -6.87 16.42
C ARG A 584 -10.65 -7.22 15.41
N ASN A 585 -9.92 -6.20 14.98
CA ASN A 585 -8.74 -6.40 14.16
C ASN A 585 -7.73 -7.32 14.87
N LEU A 586 -7.26 -8.36 14.18
CA LEU A 586 -6.38 -9.39 14.72
C LEU A 586 -4.90 -9.12 14.42
N LEU A 587 -4.61 -8.24 13.47
CA LEU A 587 -3.24 -7.97 13.03
C LEU A 587 -2.55 -6.88 13.85
N GLY A 588 -3.31 -5.95 14.40
CA GLY A 588 -2.80 -4.75 15.02
C GLY A 588 -2.77 -3.54 14.09
N THR A 589 -2.02 -2.50 14.45
CA THR A 589 -1.93 -1.26 13.67
C THR A 589 -0.95 -1.38 12.51
N LEU A 590 -1.14 -0.56 11.46
CA LEU A 590 -0.21 -0.49 10.33
C LEU A 590 1.19 -0.07 10.82
N MET A 591 1.29 0.96 11.61
CA MET A 591 2.52 1.53 12.17
C MET A 591 2.31 1.93 13.65
N PRO A 592 3.37 2.00 14.45
CA PRO A 592 3.26 2.50 15.83
C PRO A 592 2.66 3.92 15.87
N GLY A 593 1.74 4.15 16.80
CA GLY A 593 1.09 5.46 16.99
C GLY A 593 -0.17 5.70 16.15
N ILE A 594 -0.45 4.86 15.17
CA ILE A 594 -1.72 4.91 14.43
C ILE A 594 -2.84 4.36 15.30
N ARG A 595 -3.96 5.08 15.38
CA ARG A 595 -5.14 4.57 16.07
C ARG A 595 -5.80 3.49 15.24
N GLU A 596 -6.04 2.36 15.88
CA GLU A 596 -6.89 1.32 15.30
C GLU A 596 -8.36 1.75 15.32
N TYR A 597 -9.10 1.31 14.30
CA TYR A 597 -10.54 1.32 14.34
C TYR A 597 -11.03 0.36 15.44
N VAL A 598 -11.85 0.88 16.33
CA VAL A 598 -12.55 0.09 17.35
C VAL A 598 -13.98 -0.12 16.87
N GLY A 599 -14.34 -1.37 16.56
CA GLY A 599 -15.66 -1.74 16.09
C GLY A 599 -16.77 -1.31 17.06
N ALA A 600 -17.91 -0.94 16.50
CA ALA A 600 -19.12 -0.59 17.27
C ALA A 600 -19.92 -1.84 17.68
N ASN A 601 -19.27 -2.99 17.75
CA ASN A 601 -19.88 -4.27 18.09
C ASN A 601 -20.48 -4.32 19.49
N ARG A 602 -21.65 -4.97 19.62
CA ARG A 602 -22.34 -5.21 20.88
C ARG A 602 -22.94 -6.61 20.89
N GLY A 603 -23.11 -7.20 22.09
CA GLY A 603 -23.79 -8.48 22.29
C GLY A 603 -22.95 -9.66 21.79
N ARG A 604 -23.54 -10.57 21.02
CA ARG A 604 -22.88 -11.77 20.53
C ARG A 604 -22.94 -11.87 19.03
N HIS A 605 -21.86 -12.34 18.44
CA HIS A 605 -21.83 -12.77 17.06
C HIS A 605 -22.04 -14.28 16.98
N ILE A 606 -22.91 -14.72 16.09
CA ILE A 606 -23.24 -16.13 15.88
C ILE A 606 -22.87 -16.49 14.44
N ILE A 607 -22.06 -17.54 14.29
CA ILE A 607 -21.65 -18.11 13.01
C ILE A 607 -22.36 -19.43 12.83
N HIS A 608 -23.20 -19.53 11.78
CA HIS A 608 -23.93 -20.74 11.44
C HIS A 608 -23.11 -21.66 10.53
N THR A 609 -23.21 -22.96 10.75
CA THR A 609 -22.43 -23.96 10.02
C THR A 609 -23.27 -25.19 9.73
N GLY A 610 -23.02 -25.85 8.59
CA GLY A 610 -23.73 -27.04 8.18
C GLY A 610 -25.21 -26.82 7.82
N GLY A 611 -25.89 -27.87 7.37
CA GLY A 611 -27.28 -27.79 6.91
C GLY A 611 -27.47 -26.76 5.79
N GLU A 612 -28.51 -25.93 5.92
CA GLU A 612 -28.82 -24.86 4.96
C GLU A 612 -27.87 -23.66 5.05
N HIS A 613 -27.15 -23.48 6.16
CA HIS A 613 -26.25 -22.36 6.43
C HIS A 613 -24.79 -22.82 6.54
N ALA A 614 -24.31 -23.51 5.50
CA ALA A 614 -22.99 -24.07 5.47
C ALA A 614 -21.90 -23.01 5.16
N SER A 615 -21.41 -22.32 6.19
CA SER A 615 -20.26 -21.40 6.08
C SER A 615 -19.00 -22.15 5.64
N TYR A 616 -18.14 -21.48 4.83
CA TYR A 616 -16.88 -22.04 4.36
C TYR A 616 -15.81 -20.96 4.16
N LEU A 617 -14.55 -21.38 4.21
CA LEU A 617 -13.39 -20.66 3.73
C LEU A 617 -13.01 -21.22 2.35
N GLN A 618 -12.95 -20.38 1.32
CA GLN A 618 -12.46 -20.75 0.00
C GLN A 618 -10.99 -20.41 -0.12
N LEU A 619 -10.16 -21.37 -0.51
CA LEU A 619 -8.71 -21.24 -0.60
C LEU A 619 -8.21 -21.60 -2.01
N PRO A 620 -7.22 -20.86 -2.54
CA PRO A 620 -6.61 -21.11 -3.85
C PRO A 620 -5.53 -22.20 -3.73
N VAL A 621 -5.92 -23.46 -3.71
CA VAL A 621 -5.00 -24.61 -3.58
C VAL A 621 -4.28 -24.85 -4.91
N LEU A 622 -2.96 -24.69 -4.93
CA LEU A 622 -2.11 -24.95 -6.10
C LEU A 622 -1.77 -26.45 -6.16
N ARG A 623 -2.29 -27.13 -7.18
CA ARG A 623 -2.05 -28.56 -7.41
C ARG A 623 -0.87 -28.79 -8.34
N GLY A 624 0.00 -29.74 -8.02
CA GLY A 624 0.98 -30.28 -8.97
C GLY A 624 2.39 -29.69 -8.92
N THR A 625 2.76 -28.94 -7.89
CA THR A 625 4.16 -28.53 -7.67
C THR A 625 4.86 -29.50 -6.72
N SER A 626 5.17 -30.73 -7.18
CA SER A 626 6.28 -31.43 -6.54
C SER A 626 7.56 -30.64 -6.84
N ARG A 627 8.27 -30.20 -5.80
CA ARG A 627 9.60 -29.58 -5.96
C ARG A 627 10.44 -30.46 -6.91
N ARG A 628 10.82 -29.91 -8.06
CA ARG A 628 11.87 -30.49 -8.92
C ARG A 628 13.22 -29.92 -8.48
#